data_bb746998ebf42d54fb10f9c6fb27ab3a
#
_entry.id   bb746998ebf42d54fb10f9c6fb27ab3a
#
_cell.length_a   1.000
_cell.length_b   1.000
_cell.length_c   1.000
_cell.angle_alpha   90.00
_cell.angle_beta   90.00
_cell.angle_gamma   90.00
#
_symmetry.space_group_name_H-M   'P 1'
#
loop_
_entity.id
_entity.type
_entity.pdbx_description
1 polymer ?
#
loop_
_entity_poly.entity_id
_entity_poly.type
_entity_poly.pdbx_seq_one_letter_code
_entity_poly.pdbx_strand_id
1 'polypeptide(L)'
;VLIDLDHDLDEATLRDRLTHQGFVTLTAPTLAAVAGTDALPSLARWWDDLPPDGHLRDGGHYRYRRHGCAIVHLAGGPARYEATPPRAHWQSTAYNALHGGFERWFAPLADELVHAEAWRAVVTHLARTFAAVRRPDDDRFYVEAHPFRIDTTGGVGRPTPEGAHRDGVDFVAVILVARAQVRGGETRVFEIDGPRGVRFTLAQPWSALLIDDTRVIHESTPIQPDGGPGHRDTLVLTFRSGGFQAP
;
A
#
# COMPACT_ATOMS: atom_id res chain seq x y z
N VAL A 1 -5.92 20.58 2.24
CA VAL A 1 -6.00 20.87 3.68
C VAL A 1 -5.06 19.91 4.42
N LEU A 2 -4.35 20.38 5.47
CA LEU A 2 -3.60 19.51 6.39
C LEU A 2 -4.58 18.84 7.33
N ILE A 3 -4.45 17.54 7.51
CA ILE A 3 -5.26 16.75 8.44
C ILE A 3 -4.38 15.92 9.38
N ASP A 4 -4.92 15.58 10.55
CA ASP A 4 -4.34 14.58 11.44
C ASP A 4 -4.85 13.18 11.07
N LEU A 5 -4.14 12.15 11.54
CA LEU A 5 -4.60 10.78 11.35
C LEU A 5 -5.83 10.50 12.23
N ASP A 6 -6.70 9.68 11.72
CA ASP A 6 -7.94 9.29 12.42
C ASP A 6 -7.64 8.33 13.58
N HIS A 7 -8.21 8.65 14.74
CA HIS A 7 -8.11 7.86 15.97
C HIS A 7 -9.44 7.15 16.24
N ASP A 8 -9.35 5.98 16.84
CA ASP A 8 -10.50 5.24 17.43
C ASP A 8 -11.71 5.10 16.49
N LEU A 9 -11.44 4.78 15.21
CA LEU A 9 -12.49 4.52 14.24
C LEU A 9 -13.12 3.15 14.47
N ASP A 10 -14.42 3.13 14.62
CA ASP A 10 -15.19 1.90 14.49
C ASP A 10 -15.35 1.48 13.01
N GLU A 11 -15.73 0.22 12.79
CA GLU A 11 -15.88 -0.36 11.46
C GLU A 11 -16.91 0.38 10.59
N ALA A 12 -17.98 0.90 11.21
CA ALA A 12 -19.05 1.63 10.52
C ALA A 12 -18.54 2.98 10.01
N THR A 13 -17.84 3.73 10.84
CA THR A 13 -17.24 5.02 10.49
C THR A 13 -16.15 4.86 9.43
N LEU A 14 -15.31 3.83 9.55
CA LEU A 14 -14.27 3.52 8.56
C LEU A 14 -14.91 3.25 7.18
N ARG A 15 -15.94 2.41 7.14
CA ARG A 15 -16.68 2.11 5.91
C ARG A 15 -17.34 3.36 5.33
N ASP A 16 -17.97 4.17 6.17
CA ASP A 16 -18.63 5.41 5.75
C ASP A 16 -17.63 6.37 5.08
N ARG A 17 -16.46 6.57 5.69
CA ARG A 17 -15.41 7.43 5.12
C ARG A 17 -14.89 6.90 3.79
N LEU A 18 -14.56 5.62 3.69
CA LEU A 18 -14.15 5.02 2.42
C LEU A 18 -15.22 5.19 1.34
N THR A 19 -16.49 5.00 1.71
CA THR A 19 -17.62 5.13 0.77
C THR A 19 -17.82 6.58 0.30
N HIS A 20 -17.72 7.57 1.18
CA HIS A 20 -18.10 8.95 0.86
C HIS A 20 -16.92 9.85 0.55
N GLN A 21 -15.77 9.66 1.21
CA GLN A 21 -14.56 10.47 1.00
C GLN A 21 -13.55 9.79 0.06
N GLY A 22 -13.66 8.46 -0.12
CA GLY A 22 -12.73 7.68 -0.95
C GLY A 22 -11.40 7.34 -0.24
N PHE A 23 -11.20 7.78 0.99
CA PHE A 23 -10.01 7.43 1.79
C PHE A 23 -10.28 7.52 3.29
N VAL A 24 -9.40 6.88 4.07
CA VAL A 24 -9.34 7.00 5.53
C VAL A 24 -7.90 6.79 5.99
N THR A 25 -7.48 7.52 7.03
CA THR A 25 -6.19 7.35 7.67
C THR A 25 -6.34 6.58 8.97
N LEU A 26 -5.40 5.73 9.31
CA LEU A 26 -5.43 4.91 10.52
C LEU A 26 -4.17 5.14 11.35
N THR A 27 -4.33 5.34 12.64
CA THR A 27 -3.20 5.20 13.58
C THR A 27 -2.79 3.74 13.73
N ALA A 28 -1.62 3.49 14.32
CA ALA A 28 -1.15 2.12 14.55
C ALA A 28 -2.11 1.27 15.40
N PRO A 29 -2.67 1.77 16.52
CA PRO A 29 -3.68 1.01 17.27
C PRO A 29 -4.93 0.71 16.44
N THR A 30 -5.41 1.68 15.66
CA THR A 30 -6.59 1.48 14.81
C THR A 30 -6.32 0.45 13.71
N LEU A 31 -5.14 0.48 13.08
CA LEU A 31 -4.76 -0.55 12.11
C LEU A 31 -4.67 -1.94 12.75
N ALA A 32 -4.08 -2.06 13.95
CA ALA A 32 -4.00 -3.32 14.68
C ALA A 32 -5.40 -3.89 14.98
N ALA A 33 -6.33 -3.04 15.40
CA ALA A 33 -7.73 -3.42 15.62
C ALA A 33 -8.40 -3.88 14.31
N VAL A 34 -8.25 -3.13 13.22
CA VAL A 34 -8.76 -3.49 11.88
C VAL A 34 -8.13 -4.79 11.37
N ALA A 35 -6.84 -4.98 11.58
CA ALA A 35 -6.12 -6.19 11.18
C ALA A 35 -6.39 -7.41 12.09
N GLY A 36 -7.01 -7.19 13.26
CA GLY A 36 -7.29 -8.23 14.24
C GLY A 36 -6.02 -8.85 14.86
N THR A 37 -4.92 -8.09 14.92
CA THR A 37 -3.63 -8.56 15.45
C THR A 37 -2.72 -7.42 15.90
N ASP A 38 -2.10 -7.57 17.05
CA ASP A 38 -1.04 -6.68 17.56
C ASP A 38 0.37 -7.08 17.09
N ALA A 39 0.47 -8.18 16.33
CA ALA A 39 1.76 -8.74 15.90
C ALA A 39 2.33 -8.11 14.61
N LEU A 40 1.69 -7.06 14.05
CA LEU A 40 2.18 -6.37 12.84
C LEU A 40 3.66 -5.95 12.94
N PRO A 41 4.17 -5.43 14.09
CA PRO A 41 5.58 -5.06 14.22
C PRO A 41 6.57 -6.21 13.97
N SER A 42 6.18 -7.45 14.17
CA SER A 42 7.02 -8.62 13.89
C SER A 42 7.35 -8.79 12.40
N LEU A 43 6.58 -8.16 11.53
CA LEU A 43 6.79 -8.19 10.08
C LEU A 43 7.91 -7.25 9.62
N ALA A 44 8.32 -6.27 10.42
CA ALA A 44 9.30 -5.24 10.01
C ALA A 44 10.64 -5.81 9.53
N ARG A 45 11.09 -6.94 10.10
CA ARG A 45 12.34 -7.63 9.73
C ARG A 45 12.44 -7.98 8.23
N TRP A 46 11.31 -8.11 7.54
CA TRP A 46 11.28 -8.47 6.11
C TRP A 46 11.65 -7.31 5.18
N TRP A 47 11.85 -6.10 5.74
CA TRP A 47 12.38 -4.94 5.01
C TRP A 47 13.90 -4.83 5.08
N ASP A 48 14.58 -5.60 5.93
CA ASP A 48 16.04 -5.50 6.12
C ASP A 48 16.84 -6.01 4.91
N ASP A 49 16.24 -6.90 4.11
CA ASP A 49 16.88 -7.50 2.93
C ASP A 49 16.01 -7.39 1.67
N LEU A 50 15.58 -6.18 1.35
CA LEU A 50 14.89 -5.93 0.09
C LEU A 50 15.92 -5.69 -1.03
N PRO A 51 15.83 -6.41 -2.17
CA PRO A 51 16.72 -6.18 -3.31
C PRO A 51 16.42 -4.86 -4.01
N PRO A 52 17.41 -4.26 -4.71
CA PRO A 52 17.22 -3.07 -5.53
C PRO A 52 16.12 -3.25 -6.59
N ASP A 53 15.38 -2.19 -6.84
CA ASP A 53 14.42 -2.12 -7.95
C ASP A 53 15.14 -1.81 -9.26
N GLY A 54 15.30 -2.80 -10.12
CA GLY A 54 15.95 -2.66 -11.43
C GLY A 54 15.09 -2.00 -12.52
N HIS A 55 13.85 -1.58 -12.19
CA HIS A 55 12.90 -1.06 -13.17
C HIS A 55 12.63 0.44 -13.07
N LEU A 56 13.41 1.18 -12.25
CA LEU A 56 13.28 2.63 -12.16
C LEU A 56 13.74 3.31 -13.46
N ARG A 57 12.82 4.03 -14.11
CA ARG A 57 13.09 4.72 -15.40
C ARG A 57 13.52 6.18 -15.23
N ASP A 58 13.49 6.72 -14.01
CA ASP A 58 14.00 8.05 -13.70
C ASP A 58 15.52 8.08 -13.43
N GLY A 59 16.20 6.93 -13.60
CA GLY A 59 17.63 6.77 -13.34
C GLY A 59 18.01 6.69 -11.85
N GLY A 60 17.02 6.63 -10.96
CA GLY A 60 17.25 6.53 -9.52
C GLY A 60 17.69 5.13 -9.07
N HIS A 61 18.40 5.08 -7.93
CA HIS A 61 18.82 3.84 -7.25
C HIS A 61 18.36 3.82 -5.79
N TYR A 62 17.31 4.55 -5.48
CA TYR A 62 16.83 4.80 -4.13
C TYR A 62 15.71 3.85 -3.70
N ARG A 63 15.23 2.93 -4.55
CA ARG A 63 14.10 2.04 -4.26
C ARG A 63 14.54 0.58 -4.23
N TYR A 64 14.10 -0.10 -3.16
CA TYR A 64 14.27 -1.53 -2.95
C TYR A 64 12.89 -2.14 -2.75
N ARG A 65 12.65 -3.35 -3.26
CA ARG A 65 11.33 -3.97 -3.16
C ARG A 65 11.33 -5.47 -3.43
N ARG A 66 10.25 -6.08 -2.97
CA ARG A 66 9.78 -7.39 -3.43
C ARG A 66 8.36 -7.26 -3.95
N HIS A 67 7.84 -8.33 -4.52
CA HIS A 67 6.48 -8.41 -5.01
C HIS A 67 5.91 -9.79 -4.75
N GLY A 68 4.64 -9.85 -4.32
CA GLY A 68 3.92 -11.09 -4.15
C GLY A 68 2.45 -10.94 -4.46
N CYS A 69 1.81 -12.03 -4.81
CA CYS A 69 0.41 -12.08 -5.18
C CYS A 69 -0.34 -13.11 -4.35
N ALA A 70 -1.61 -12.81 -4.08
CA ALA A 70 -2.51 -13.71 -3.38
C ALA A 70 -3.95 -13.52 -3.87
N ILE A 71 -4.79 -14.50 -3.59
CA ILE A 71 -6.24 -14.39 -3.72
C ILE A 71 -6.83 -14.45 -2.33
N VAL A 72 -7.73 -13.52 -2.01
CA VAL A 72 -8.53 -13.56 -0.80
C VAL A 72 -9.96 -13.94 -1.17
N HIS A 73 -10.38 -15.10 -0.69
CA HIS A 73 -11.73 -15.63 -0.86
C HIS A 73 -12.63 -15.11 0.26
N LEU A 74 -13.78 -14.54 -0.10
CA LEU A 74 -14.74 -13.89 0.81
C LEU A 74 -16.00 -14.73 1.04
N ALA A 75 -16.22 -15.76 0.23
CA ALA A 75 -17.38 -16.64 0.34
C ALA A 75 -17.20 -17.70 1.43
N GLY A 76 -18.34 -18.14 2.01
CA GLY A 76 -18.40 -19.35 2.84
C GLY A 76 -17.89 -19.20 4.27
N GLY A 77 -17.79 -17.98 4.81
CA GLY A 77 -17.38 -17.74 6.19
C GLY A 77 -16.21 -16.76 6.36
N PRO A 78 -15.23 -17.03 7.24
CA PRO A 78 -14.05 -16.17 7.38
C PRO A 78 -13.26 -16.04 6.07
N ALA A 79 -12.75 -14.86 5.79
CA ALA A 79 -11.92 -14.63 4.59
C ALA A 79 -10.69 -15.55 4.61
N ARG A 80 -10.41 -16.17 3.47
CA ARG A 80 -9.31 -17.14 3.33
C ARG A 80 -8.23 -16.60 2.39
N TYR A 81 -7.01 -16.53 2.89
CA TYR A 81 -5.82 -16.16 2.12
C TYR A 81 -5.28 -17.36 1.34
N GLU A 82 -4.93 -17.14 0.08
CA GLU A 82 -4.30 -18.12 -0.80
C GLU A 82 -3.14 -17.44 -1.54
N ALA A 83 -1.89 -17.78 -1.16
CA ALA A 83 -0.73 -17.32 -1.91
C ALA A 83 -0.73 -17.89 -3.33
N THR A 84 -0.38 -17.08 -4.32
CA THR A 84 -0.26 -17.53 -5.71
C THR A 84 1.21 -17.60 -6.12
N PRO A 85 1.55 -18.37 -7.18
CA PRO A 85 2.89 -18.34 -7.75
C PRO A 85 3.33 -16.90 -8.12
N PRO A 86 4.65 -16.61 -8.10
CA PRO A 86 5.16 -15.32 -8.56
C PRO A 86 4.71 -15.00 -9.98
N ARG A 87 4.39 -13.74 -10.21
CA ARG A 87 4.01 -13.21 -11.52
C ARG A 87 4.62 -11.83 -11.76
N ALA A 88 4.67 -11.40 -13.00
CA ALA A 88 5.06 -10.04 -13.31
C ALA A 88 4.04 -9.05 -12.73
N HIS A 89 4.51 -7.96 -12.18
CA HIS A 89 3.69 -6.80 -11.91
C HIS A 89 3.49 -6.01 -13.21
N TRP A 90 2.25 -5.70 -13.51
CA TRP A 90 1.87 -4.93 -14.68
C TRP A 90 0.89 -3.82 -14.31
N GLN A 91 1.03 -2.65 -14.91
CA GLN A 91 0.09 -1.55 -14.84
C GLN A 91 -0.09 -0.95 -16.23
N SER A 92 -1.30 -0.49 -16.55
CA SER A 92 -1.54 0.28 -17.77
C SER A 92 -0.81 1.63 -17.72
N THR A 93 -0.36 2.12 -18.87
CA THR A 93 0.19 3.48 -19.02
C THR A 93 -0.83 4.56 -18.66
N ALA A 94 -2.13 4.25 -18.71
CA ALA A 94 -3.20 5.15 -18.27
C ALA A 94 -3.14 5.45 -16.76
N TYR A 95 -2.62 4.50 -15.95
CA TYR A 95 -2.48 4.64 -14.50
C TYR A 95 -1.04 5.00 -14.09
N ASN A 96 -0.05 4.50 -14.79
CA ASN A 96 1.35 4.79 -14.51
C ASN A 96 2.08 5.15 -15.81
N ALA A 97 2.13 6.44 -16.11
CA ALA A 97 2.74 6.94 -17.35
C ALA A 97 4.26 6.67 -17.41
N LEU A 98 4.93 6.57 -16.25
CA LEU A 98 6.38 6.39 -16.18
C LEU A 98 6.78 4.90 -16.23
N HIS A 99 6.08 4.04 -15.49
CA HIS A 99 6.45 2.64 -15.30
C HIS A 99 5.38 1.64 -15.79
N GLY A 100 4.32 2.10 -16.46
CA GLY A 100 3.28 1.26 -17.04
C GLY A 100 3.62 0.70 -18.42
N GLY A 101 2.78 -0.23 -18.92
CA GLY A 101 2.82 -0.75 -20.29
C GLY A 101 3.86 -1.85 -20.52
N PHE A 102 4.51 -2.38 -19.48
CA PHE A 102 5.42 -3.53 -19.59
C PHE A 102 5.44 -4.35 -18.32
N GLU A 103 5.77 -5.62 -18.45
CA GLU A 103 5.92 -6.56 -17.33
C GLU A 103 7.19 -6.26 -16.53
N ARG A 104 7.07 -6.24 -15.20
CA ARG A 104 8.16 -6.03 -14.26
C ARG A 104 8.25 -7.23 -13.32
N TRP A 105 9.32 -7.97 -13.42
CA TRP A 105 9.60 -9.09 -12.55
C TRP A 105 10.43 -8.64 -11.35
N PHE A 106 9.92 -8.91 -10.15
CA PHE A 106 10.59 -8.60 -8.89
C PHE A 106 10.88 -9.89 -8.12
N ALA A 107 11.81 -9.85 -7.19
CA ALA A 107 12.04 -10.94 -6.26
C ALA A 107 10.74 -11.22 -5.48
N PRO A 108 10.35 -12.50 -5.31
CA PRO A 108 9.14 -12.86 -4.59
C PRO A 108 9.24 -12.53 -3.10
N LEU A 109 8.10 -12.46 -2.42
CA LEU A 109 8.05 -12.45 -0.96
C LEU A 109 8.64 -13.75 -0.42
N ALA A 110 9.26 -13.68 0.77
CA ALA A 110 9.72 -14.87 1.46
C ALA A 110 8.55 -15.77 1.86
N ASP A 111 8.75 -17.10 1.76
CA ASP A 111 7.70 -18.07 2.10
C ASP A 111 7.26 -17.94 3.56
N GLU A 112 8.19 -17.67 4.46
CA GLU A 112 7.87 -17.47 5.87
C GLU A 112 7.02 -16.23 6.12
N LEU A 113 7.21 -15.16 5.33
CA LEU A 113 6.37 -13.97 5.41
C LEU A 113 4.94 -14.28 5.00
N VAL A 114 4.73 -14.89 3.84
CA VAL A 114 3.37 -15.16 3.32
C VAL A 114 2.62 -16.19 4.16
N HIS A 115 3.35 -16.97 4.99
CA HIS A 115 2.78 -17.92 5.94
C HIS A 115 2.63 -17.36 7.36
N ALA A 116 3.20 -16.19 7.66
CA ALA A 116 3.07 -15.57 8.98
C ALA A 116 1.60 -15.22 9.29
N GLU A 117 1.16 -15.50 10.51
CA GLU A 117 -0.21 -15.24 10.95
C GLU A 117 -0.57 -13.76 10.84
N ALA A 118 0.31 -12.86 11.30
CA ALA A 118 0.10 -11.40 11.22
C ALA A 118 -0.04 -10.91 9.77
N TRP A 119 0.71 -11.51 8.82
CA TRP A 119 0.58 -11.21 7.40
C TRP A 119 -0.79 -11.59 6.86
N ARG A 120 -1.20 -12.82 7.10
CA ARG A 120 -2.52 -13.32 6.66
C ARG A 120 -3.64 -12.54 7.31
N ALA A 121 -3.51 -12.20 8.59
CA ALA A 121 -4.49 -11.41 9.30
C ALA A 121 -4.68 -10.04 8.66
N VAL A 122 -3.63 -9.25 8.45
CA VAL A 122 -3.76 -7.92 7.86
C VAL A 122 -4.34 -7.97 6.45
N VAL A 123 -3.93 -8.91 5.60
CA VAL A 123 -4.44 -9.02 4.23
C VAL A 123 -5.91 -9.42 4.22
N THR A 124 -6.32 -10.43 5.02
CA THR A 124 -7.70 -10.90 5.03
C THR A 124 -8.68 -9.93 5.68
N HIS A 125 -8.26 -9.24 6.76
CA HIS A 125 -9.12 -8.25 7.42
C HIS A 125 -9.30 -7.01 6.54
N LEU A 126 -8.24 -6.50 5.91
CA LEU A 126 -8.38 -5.40 4.95
C LEU A 126 -9.28 -5.78 3.77
N ALA A 127 -9.16 -7.01 3.24
CA ALA A 127 -10.07 -7.50 2.19
C ALA A 127 -11.54 -7.49 2.65
N ARG A 128 -11.82 -7.87 3.91
CA ARG A 128 -13.18 -7.79 4.47
C ARG A 128 -13.66 -6.35 4.63
N THR A 129 -12.79 -5.47 5.11
CA THR A 129 -13.08 -4.04 5.24
C THR A 129 -13.45 -3.43 3.89
N PHE A 130 -12.69 -3.71 2.85
CA PHE A 130 -12.97 -3.24 1.48
C PHE A 130 -14.22 -3.89 0.88
N ALA A 131 -14.45 -5.18 1.14
CA ALA A 131 -15.68 -5.85 0.70
C ALA A 131 -16.95 -5.29 1.36
N ALA A 132 -16.84 -4.72 2.57
CA ALA A 132 -17.95 -4.02 3.21
C ALA A 132 -18.29 -2.67 2.54
N VAL A 133 -17.35 -2.08 1.80
CA VAL A 133 -17.56 -0.89 0.96
C VAL A 133 -18.09 -1.29 -0.41
N ARG A 134 -17.38 -2.19 -1.09
CA ARG A 134 -17.75 -2.72 -2.41
C ARG A 134 -17.29 -4.17 -2.54
N ARG A 135 -18.26 -5.09 -2.51
CA ARG A 135 -17.98 -6.52 -2.59
C ARG A 135 -17.75 -6.93 -4.03
N PRO A 136 -16.68 -7.72 -4.34
CA PRO A 136 -16.48 -8.31 -5.66
C PRO A 136 -17.60 -9.27 -6.05
N ASP A 137 -18.01 -9.27 -7.33
CA ASP A 137 -19.08 -10.14 -7.83
C ASP A 137 -18.75 -11.65 -7.70
N ASP A 138 -17.47 -12.00 -7.80
CA ASP A 138 -16.96 -13.38 -7.67
C ASP A 138 -16.52 -13.74 -6.24
N ASP A 139 -16.81 -12.88 -5.26
CA ASP A 139 -16.37 -13.03 -3.86
C ASP A 139 -14.86 -13.20 -3.70
N ARG A 140 -14.06 -12.56 -4.54
CA ARG A 140 -12.59 -12.62 -4.50
C ARG A 140 -11.96 -11.26 -4.68
N PHE A 141 -10.91 -11.01 -3.90
CA PHE A 141 -9.93 -10.00 -4.24
C PHE A 141 -8.63 -10.65 -4.69
N TYR A 142 -8.12 -10.14 -5.79
CA TYR A 142 -6.78 -10.42 -6.29
C TYR A 142 -5.85 -9.36 -5.70
N VAL A 143 -4.93 -9.79 -4.85
CA VAL A 143 -4.11 -8.90 -4.02
C VAL A 143 -2.68 -8.93 -4.53
N GLU A 144 -2.11 -7.75 -4.79
CA GLU A 144 -0.68 -7.59 -4.99
C GLU A 144 -0.06 -6.89 -3.77
N ALA A 145 1.05 -7.40 -3.31
CA ALA A 145 1.76 -6.90 -2.14
C ALA A 145 3.15 -6.41 -2.51
N HIS A 146 3.45 -5.20 -2.12
CA HIS A 146 4.67 -4.50 -2.45
C HIS A 146 5.34 -3.95 -1.19
N PRO A 147 6.21 -4.71 -0.51
CA PRO A 147 7.13 -4.11 0.45
C PRO A 147 8.13 -3.22 -0.29
N PHE A 148 8.21 -1.96 0.12
CA PHE A 148 9.13 -0.96 -0.42
C PHE A 148 10.04 -0.41 0.67
N ARG A 149 11.30 -0.20 0.33
CA ARG A 149 12.20 0.74 1.00
C ARG A 149 12.56 1.85 0.03
N ILE A 150 12.36 3.09 0.46
CA ILE A 150 12.91 4.28 -0.22
C ILE A 150 14.07 4.77 0.63
N ASP A 151 15.25 4.77 0.06
CA ASP A 151 16.52 5.07 0.71
C ASP A 151 17.03 6.46 0.31
N THR A 152 17.76 7.11 1.20
CA THR A 152 18.33 8.44 0.95
C THR A 152 19.86 8.46 0.97
N THR A 153 20.53 7.30 0.92
CA THR A 153 21.99 7.21 0.86
C THR A 153 22.54 7.93 -0.36
N GLY A 154 21.86 7.87 -1.49
CA GLY A 154 22.16 8.61 -2.72
C GLY A 154 21.58 10.04 -2.77
N GLY A 155 20.97 10.55 -1.69
CA GLY A 155 20.33 11.85 -1.64
C GLY A 155 18.80 11.77 -1.60
N VAL A 156 18.10 12.32 -2.59
CA VAL A 156 16.64 12.38 -2.61
C VAL A 156 16.06 11.04 -3.04
N GLY A 157 15.20 10.45 -2.18
CA GLY A 157 14.36 9.30 -2.53
C GLY A 157 12.96 9.74 -2.97
N ARG A 158 12.37 9.05 -3.95
CA ARG A 158 11.05 9.37 -4.50
C ARG A 158 10.11 8.19 -4.35
N PRO A 159 9.16 8.24 -3.38
CA PRO A 159 8.17 7.18 -3.21
C PRO A 159 7.27 7.01 -4.43
N THR A 160 6.79 8.10 -5.02
CA THR A 160 5.98 8.12 -6.24
C THR A 160 6.65 9.01 -7.30
N PRO A 161 7.64 8.48 -8.04
CA PRO A 161 8.36 9.26 -9.05
C PRO A 161 7.47 9.72 -10.21
N GLU A 162 6.35 9.05 -10.45
CA GLU A 162 5.31 9.39 -11.41
C GLU A 162 4.42 10.56 -10.96
N GLY A 163 4.50 10.98 -9.69
CA GLY A 163 3.61 11.99 -9.11
C GLY A 163 2.24 11.43 -8.69
N ALA A 164 1.23 12.29 -8.69
CA ALA A 164 -0.13 11.91 -8.30
C ALA A 164 -0.75 10.96 -9.33
N HIS A 165 -1.23 9.82 -8.88
CA HIS A 165 -1.67 8.72 -9.73
C HIS A 165 -2.79 7.89 -9.09
N ARG A 166 -3.32 6.96 -9.85
CA ARG A 166 -4.12 5.81 -9.41
C ARG A 166 -3.35 4.54 -9.74
N ASP A 167 -3.63 3.47 -8.99
CA ASP A 167 -3.04 2.15 -9.27
C ASP A 167 -3.83 1.33 -10.31
N GLY A 168 -5.08 1.72 -10.58
CA GLY A 168 -5.97 1.01 -11.51
C GLY A 168 -6.58 -0.25 -10.89
N VAL A 169 -6.82 -0.21 -9.60
CA VAL A 169 -7.41 -1.28 -8.79
C VAL A 169 -8.70 -0.80 -8.11
N ASP A 170 -9.31 -1.63 -7.27
CA ASP A 170 -10.47 -1.21 -6.49
C ASP A 170 -10.04 -0.46 -5.23
N PHE A 171 -9.11 -1.03 -4.47
CA PHE A 171 -8.65 -0.45 -3.21
C PHE A 171 -7.14 -0.59 -3.03
N VAL A 172 -6.58 0.35 -2.26
CA VAL A 172 -5.17 0.37 -1.89
C VAL A 172 -5.03 0.58 -0.39
N ALA A 173 -4.11 -0.13 0.23
CA ALA A 173 -3.64 0.15 1.58
C ALA A 173 -2.15 0.51 1.54
N VAL A 174 -1.79 1.69 2.01
CA VAL A 174 -0.41 2.14 2.20
C VAL A 174 -0.12 2.14 3.69
N ILE A 175 0.70 1.21 4.16
CA ILE A 175 1.06 1.05 5.57
C ILE A 175 2.51 1.48 5.75
N LEU A 176 2.77 2.41 6.65
CA LEU A 176 4.13 2.76 7.05
C LEU A 176 4.69 1.67 7.97
N VAL A 177 5.82 1.07 7.59
CA VAL A 177 6.51 0.05 8.40
C VAL A 177 7.60 0.69 9.26
N ALA A 178 8.43 1.55 8.65
CA ALA A 178 9.48 2.27 9.35
C ALA A 178 9.79 3.59 8.67
N ARG A 179 10.32 4.52 9.44
CA ARG A 179 10.80 5.80 8.97
C ARG A 179 11.94 6.26 9.88
N ALA A 180 13.13 6.46 9.32
CA ALA A 180 14.34 6.84 10.07
C ALA A 180 15.15 7.86 9.30
N GLN A 181 15.59 8.94 9.98
CA GLN A 181 16.51 9.95 9.47
C GLN A 181 16.11 10.56 8.11
N VAL A 182 14.83 10.80 7.92
CA VAL A 182 14.30 11.41 6.70
C VAL A 182 13.27 12.49 7.00
N ARG A 183 13.29 13.56 6.19
CA ARG A 183 12.24 14.59 6.12
C ARG A 183 11.50 14.51 4.79
N GLY A 184 10.33 15.14 4.69
CA GLY A 184 9.47 15.01 3.51
C GLY A 184 8.61 13.76 3.57
N GLY A 185 8.20 13.20 2.43
CA GLY A 185 7.29 12.05 2.38
C GLY A 185 5.87 12.37 2.85
N GLU A 186 5.44 13.62 2.65
CA GLU A 186 4.06 14.03 2.84
C GLU A 186 3.18 13.29 1.84
N THR A 187 2.12 12.68 2.32
CA THR A 187 1.11 12.05 1.47
C THR A 187 0.04 13.08 1.13
N ARG A 188 -0.37 13.08 -0.12
CA ARG A 188 -1.45 13.91 -0.64
C ARG A 188 -2.49 13.03 -1.30
N VAL A 189 -3.75 13.32 -1.03
CA VAL A 189 -4.91 12.63 -1.62
C VAL A 189 -5.83 13.69 -2.19
N PHE A 190 -6.26 13.50 -3.45
CA PHE A 190 -7.11 14.42 -4.18
C PHE A 190 -8.35 13.70 -4.71
N GLU A 191 -9.50 14.36 -4.68
CA GLU A 191 -10.70 13.87 -5.38
C GLU A 191 -10.44 13.83 -6.88
N ILE A 192 -10.92 12.79 -7.57
CA ILE A 192 -10.81 12.68 -9.03
C ILE A 192 -11.66 13.78 -9.70
N ASP A 193 -12.90 13.95 -9.24
CA ASP A 193 -13.89 14.83 -9.87
C ASP A 193 -14.15 16.12 -9.05
N GLY A 194 -13.23 16.51 -8.17
CA GLY A 194 -13.45 17.64 -7.29
C GLY A 194 -12.20 18.48 -7.02
N PRO A 195 -12.40 19.68 -6.47
CA PRO A 195 -11.30 20.59 -6.16
C PRO A 195 -10.63 20.28 -4.82
N ARG A 196 -11.10 19.27 -4.07
CA ARG A 196 -10.64 19.02 -2.72
C ARG A 196 -9.43 18.11 -2.69
N GLY A 197 -8.49 18.47 -1.82
CA GLY A 197 -7.34 17.65 -1.53
C GLY A 197 -6.91 17.81 -0.07
N VAL A 198 -6.39 16.74 0.48
CA VAL A 198 -5.81 16.71 1.83
C VAL A 198 -4.35 16.32 1.76
N ARG A 199 -3.62 16.66 2.81
CA ARG A 199 -2.23 16.25 3.00
C ARG A 199 -1.97 15.91 4.46
N PHE A 200 -1.11 14.94 4.68
CA PHE A 200 -0.67 14.47 5.98
C PHE A 200 0.66 13.71 5.83
N THR A 201 1.25 13.33 6.94
CA THR A 201 2.44 12.49 6.93
C THR A 201 2.20 11.25 7.76
N LEU A 202 2.35 10.07 7.17
CA LEU A 202 2.50 8.84 7.93
C LEU A 202 3.86 8.90 8.63
N ALA A 203 3.87 9.15 9.93
CA ALA A 203 5.09 9.34 10.72
C ALA A 203 5.33 8.20 11.71
N GLN A 204 4.27 7.63 12.25
CA GLN A 204 4.37 6.53 13.20
C GLN A 204 4.35 5.17 12.47
N PRO A 205 5.27 4.25 12.79
CA PRO A 205 5.21 2.89 12.26
C PRO A 205 3.84 2.26 12.46
N TRP A 206 3.39 1.52 11.45
CA TRP A 206 2.09 0.85 11.40
C TRP A 206 0.88 1.79 11.35
N SER A 207 1.09 3.08 11.08
CA SER A 207 -0.01 3.92 10.60
C SER A 207 -0.30 3.62 9.12
N ALA A 208 -1.52 3.86 8.67
CA ALA A 208 -1.95 3.50 7.34
C ALA A 208 -2.84 4.56 6.68
N LEU A 209 -2.85 4.52 5.36
CA LEU A 209 -3.84 5.14 4.49
C LEU A 209 -4.56 4.04 3.71
N LEU A 210 -5.88 3.99 3.82
CA LEU A 210 -6.74 3.13 2.99
C LEU A 210 -7.44 3.99 1.94
N ILE A 211 -7.52 3.50 0.71
CA ILE A 211 -8.00 4.26 -0.46
C ILE A 211 -9.00 3.42 -1.25
N ASP A 212 -10.10 4.03 -1.66
CA ASP A 212 -10.88 3.60 -2.82
C ASP A 212 -10.24 4.24 -4.07
N ASP A 213 -9.46 3.46 -4.81
CA ASP A 213 -8.67 3.91 -5.95
C ASP A 213 -9.54 4.40 -7.12
N THR A 214 -10.84 4.09 -7.10
CA THR A 214 -11.78 4.58 -8.11
C THR A 214 -12.24 6.01 -7.86
N ARG A 215 -11.98 6.59 -6.68
CA ARG A 215 -12.52 7.88 -6.24
C ARG A 215 -11.48 8.97 -6.03
N VAL A 216 -10.22 8.59 -5.77
CA VAL A 216 -9.15 9.54 -5.46
C VAL A 216 -7.88 9.22 -6.23
N ILE A 217 -7.03 10.22 -6.37
CA ILE A 217 -5.63 10.09 -6.78
C ILE A 217 -4.73 10.39 -5.58
N HIS A 218 -3.56 9.79 -5.53
CA HIS A 218 -2.66 9.97 -4.40
C HIS A 218 -1.19 10.06 -4.83
N GLU A 219 -0.39 10.69 -3.98
CA GLU A 219 1.07 10.74 -4.12
C GLU A 219 1.75 10.81 -2.75
N SER A 220 3.05 10.50 -2.73
CA SER A 220 3.93 10.83 -1.61
C SER A 220 5.08 11.68 -2.10
N THR A 221 5.28 12.85 -1.49
CA THR A 221 6.37 13.76 -1.87
C THR A 221 7.74 13.11 -1.64
N PRO A 222 8.79 13.59 -2.32
CA PRO A 222 10.14 13.09 -2.11
C PRO A 222 10.58 13.16 -0.64
N ILE A 223 11.42 12.22 -0.24
CA ILE A 223 12.11 12.22 1.04
C ILE A 223 13.57 12.66 0.86
N GLN A 224 14.10 13.31 1.87
CA GLN A 224 15.49 13.80 1.93
C GLN A 224 16.13 13.31 3.21
N PRO A 225 17.46 13.13 3.24
CA PRO A 225 18.17 12.80 4.47
C PRO A 225 17.98 13.89 5.52
N ASP A 226 17.92 13.49 6.79
CA ASP A 226 17.81 14.37 7.95
C ASP A 226 18.86 13.97 8.99
N GLY A 227 19.99 14.67 8.97
CA GLY A 227 21.15 14.40 9.82
C GLY A 227 22.05 13.25 9.34
N GLY A 228 21.68 12.51 8.30
CA GLY A 228 22.41 11.37 7.73
C GLY A 228 21.56 10.56 6.78
N PRO A 229 22.11 9.52 6.13
CA PRO A 229 21.33 8.60 5.32
C PRO A 229 20.21 7.97 6.11
N GLY A 230 19.04 7.88 5.51
CA GLY A 230 17.86 7.33 6.15
C GLY A 230 16.95 6.61 5.16
N HIS A 231 15.81 6.12 5.64
CA HIS A 231 14.87 5.39 4.79
C HIS A 231 13.42 5.57 5.24
N ARG A 232 12.53 5.25 4.32
CA ARG A 232 11.09 5.07 4.56
C ARG A 232 10.67 3.73 3.99
N ASP A 233 10.16 2.87 4.86
CA ASP A 233 9.67 1.53 4.55
C ASP A 233 8.15 1.54 4.56
N THR A 234 7.55 0.97 3.51
CA THR A 234 6.11 0.84 3.40
C THR A 234 5.71 -0.53 2.88
N LEU A 235 4.55 -1.00 3.31
CA LEU A 235 3.81 -2.06 2.66
C LEU A 235 2.68 -1.42 1.87
N VAL A 236 2.66 -1.63 0.56
CA VAL A 236 1.52 -1.28 -0.29
C VAL A 236 0.82 -2.57 -0.67
N LEU A 237 -0.47 -2.64 -0.36
CA LEU A 237 -1.36 -3.73 -0.75
C LEU A 237 -2.42 -3.18 -1.70
N THR A 238 -2.53 -3.75 -2.88
CA THR A 238 -3.59 -3.43 -3.83
C THR A 238 -4.61 -4.57 -3.89
N PHE A 239 -5.88 -4.23 -3.97
CA PHE A 239 -7.00 -5.18 -4.00
C PHE A 239 -7.82 -4.92 -5.26
N ARG A 240 -7.98 -5.94 -6.10
CA ARG A 240 -8.69 -5.84 -7.37
C ARG A 240 -9.69 -6.97 -7.52
N SER A 241 -10.89 -6.67 -7.99
CA SER A 241 -11.90 -7.63 -8.41
C SER A 241 -11.63 -8.15 -9.83
N GLY A 242 -12.17 -9.32 -10.17
CA GLY A 242 -12.19 -9.84 -11.54
C GLY A 242 -10.85 -10.35 -12.09
N GLY A 243 -9.76 -10.28 -11.32
CA GLY A 243 -8.43 -10.80 -11.73
C GLY A 243 -7.27 -9.85 -11.45
N PHE A 244 -6.06 -10.34 -11.59
CA PHE A 244 -4.84 -9.51 -11.55
C PHE A 244 -4.75 -8.60 -12.78
N GLN A 245 -4.05 -7.48 -12.67
CA GLN A 245 -3.71 -6.69 -13.85
C GLN A 245 -2.79 -7.51 -14.79
N ALA A 246 -3.04 -7.38 -16.08
CA ALA A 246 -2.27 -8.02 -17.15
C ALA A 246 -2.34 -7.15 -18.43
N PRO A 247 -1.42 -7.36 -19.40
CA PRO A 247 -1.44 -6.70 -20.71
C PRO A 247 -2.77 -6.84 -21.43
#